data_d89fed3414418cdb50fe8d84c2ed6369
#
_entry.id   d89fed3414418cdb50fe8d84c2ed6369
#
_cell.length_a   1.000
_cell.length_b   1.000
_cell.length_c   1.000
_cell.angle_alpha   90.00
_cell.angle_beta   90.00
_cell.angle_gamma   90.00
#
_symmetry.space_group_name_H-M   'P 1'
#
loop_
_entity.id
_entity.type
_entity.pdbx_description
1 polymer ?
#
loop_
_entity_poly.entity_id
_entity_poly.type
_entity_poly.pdbx_seq_one_letter_code
_entity_poly.pdbx_strand_id
1 'polypeptide(L)'
;MSLAQLTQQPVQTVQASSTVAEAARLMCMHSVGALVITDATEVTPLGIITDRDLVWMIAEGLDPHTATVDQFVRSRLHSVCVTESLSDVTKAMREHGVRRLPIVDPEGRLLGIVALDDILLLLGKELADVAAAITGELKQEHRLGAARAETGK
;
A
#
# COMPACT_ATOMS: atom_id res chain seq x y z
N MET A 1 -11.56 9.37 4.50
CA MET A 1 -10.60 8.31 4.16
C MET A 1 -9.21 8.77 4.55
N SER A 2 -8.49 8.03 5.39
CA SER A 2 -7.19 8.45 5.97
C SER A 2 -6.13 7.39 5.65
N LEU A 3 -4.91 7.82 5.30
CA LEU A 3 -3.75 6.93 5.14
C LEU A 3 -3.44 6.14 6.42
N ALA A 4 -3.81 6.65 7.59
CA ALA A 4 -3.66 5.95 8.86
C ALA A 4 -4.40 4.58 8.90
N GLN A 5 -5.42 4.37 8.07
CA GLN A 5 -6.08 3.07 7.94
C GLN A 5 -5.19 2.02 7.23
N LEU A 6 -4.27 2.47 6.38
CA LEU A 6 -3.34 1.62 5.63
C LEU A 6 -2.08 1.28 6.44
N THR A 7 -1.82 1.96 7.56
CA THR A 7 -0.67 1.69 8.46
C THR A 7 -0.99 0.66 9.54
N GLN A 8 -2.17 0.08 9.56
CA GLN A 8 -2.58 -0.89 10.60
C GLN A 8 -1.92 -2.27 10.44
N GLN A 9 -1.38 -2.60 9.27
CA GLN A 9 -0.63 -3.83 9.06
C GLN A 9 0.87 -3.55 9.14
N PRO A 10 1.66 -4.44 9.78
CA PRO A 10 3.10 -4.28 9.85
C PRO A 10 3.70 -4.31 8.43
N VAL A 11 4.45 -3.26 8.11
CA VAL A 11 5.20 -3.22 6.86
C VAL A 11 6.37 -4.19 6.93
N GLN A 12 6.58 -4.97 5.88
CA GLN A 12 7.73 -5.87 5.80
C GLN A 12 8.96 -5.08 5.32
N THR A 13 10.02 -5.17 6.09
CA THR A 13 11.27 -4.44 5.87
C THR A 13 12.43 -5.38 5.61
N VAL A 14 13.50 -4.84 5.04
CA VAL A 14 14.81 -5.50 4.90
C VAL A 14 15.89 -4.45 5.08
N GLN A 15 16.96 -4.78 5.79
CA GLN A 15 18.07 -3.85 5.95
C GLN A 15 18.87 -3.72 4.65
N ALA A 16 19.38 -2.51 4.38
CA ALA A 16 20.19 -2.22 3.18
C ALA A 16 21.39 -3.15 3.02
N SER A 17 21.98 -3.62 4.12
CA SER A 17 23.12 -4.56 4.14
C SER A 17 22.73 -6.03 3.91
N SER A 18 21.44 -6.38 3.94
CA SER A 18 20.97 -7.74 3.69
C SER A 18 21.23 -8.18 2.26
N THR A 19 21.40 -9.48 2.08
CA THR A 19 21.56 -10.07 0.75
C THR A 19 20.22 -10.15 0.02
N VAL A 20 20.28 -10.23 -1.28
CA VAL A 20 19.11 -10.42 -2.14
C VAL A 20 18.42 -11.76 -1.86
N ALA A 21 19.19 -12.79 -1.55
CA ALA A 21 18.64 -14.08 -1.16
C ALA A 21 17.84 -14.00 0.16
N GLU A 22 18.24 -13.14 1.10
CA GLU A 22 17.48 -12.86 2.33
C GLU A 22 16.20 -12.11 2.02
N ALA A 23 16.25 -11.07 1.17
CA ALA A 23 15.07 -10.35 0.72
C ALA A 23 14.05 -11.27 0.04
N ALA A 24 14.53 -12.16 -0.85
CA ALA A 24 13.66 -13.14 -1.52
C ALA A 24 13.00 -14.10 -0.50
N ARG A 25 13.72 -14.56 0.50
CA ARG A 25 13.15 -15.41 1.56
C ARG A 25 12.09 -14.68 2.38
N LEU A 26 12.33 -13.43 2.74
CA LEU A 26 11.36 -12.61 3.47
C LEU A 26 10.08 -12.41 2.63
N MET A 27 10.19 -12.11 1.33
CA MET A 27 9.03 -11.99 0.44
C MET A 27 8.21 -13.28 0.41
N CYS A 28 8.87 -14.44 0.25
CA CYS A 28 8.21 -15.74 0.27
C CYS A 28 7.55 -16.05 1.63
N MET A 29 8.27 -15.81 2.73
CA MET A 29 7.81 -16.10 4.09
C MET A 29 6.56 -15.31 4.45
N HIS A 30 6.51 -14.03 4.05
CA HIS A 30 5.40 -13.13 4.34
C HIS A 30 4.37 -13.03 3.21
N SER A 31 4.56 -13.76 2.10
CA SER A 31 3.69 -13.72 0.92
C SER A 31 3.49 -12.30 0.38
N VAL A 32 4.56 -11.51 0.32
CA VAL A 32 4.55 -10.13 -0.18
C VAL A 32 5.44 -9.98 -1.41
N GLY A 33 5.04 -9.14 -2.35
CA GLY A 33 5.81 -8.85 -3.57
C GLY A 33 6.73 -7.63 -3.46
N ALA A 34 6.90 -7.07 -2.27
CA ALA A 34 7.78 -5.92 -2.04
C ALA A 34 8.19 -5.83 -0.57
N LEU A 35 9.40 -5.28 -0.32
CA LEU A 35 9.92 -4.94 1.00
C LEU A 35 10.38 -3.49 0.98
N VAL A 36 10.23 -2.80 2.10
CA VAL A 36 10.86 -1.48 2.28
C VAL A 36 12.29 -1.70 2.76
N ILE A 37 13.24 -1.14 2.03
CA ILE A 37 14.65 -1.15 2.44
C ILE A 37 14.82 -0.07 3.50
N THR A 38 15.41 -0.44 4.64
CA THR A 38 15.65 0.47 5.76
C THR A 38 17.14 0.59 6.08
N ASP A 39 17.47 1.61 6.85
CA ASP A 39 18.77 1.74 7.49
C ASP A 39 18.96 0.69 8.62
N ALA A 40 20.13 0.71 9.26
CA ALA A 40 20.43 -0.21 10.35
C ALA A 40 19.55 -0.03 11.60
N THR A 41 18.86 1.10 11.71
CA THR A 41 17.92 1.36 12.82
C THR A 41 16.51 0.83 12.56
N GLU A 42 16.24 0.37 11.32
CA GLU A 42 14.93 -0.11 10.83
C GLU A 42 13.83 0.95 10.88
N VAL A 43 14.21 2.21 11.03
CA VAL A 43 13.28 3.34 11.19
C VAL A 43 13.16 4.17 9.91
N THR A 44 14.29 4.38 9.20
CA THR A 44 14.34 5.26 8.04
C THR A 44 14.20 4.46 6.75
N PRO A 45 13.17 4.69 5.93
CA PRO A 45 13.06 4.03 4.63
C PRO A 45 14.07 4.62 3.66
N LEU A 46 14.83 3.75 2.97
CA LEU A 46 15.87 4.10 2.00
C LEU A 46 15.45 3.76 0.57
N GLY A 47 14.56 2.77 0.40
CA GLY A 47 14.12 2.29 -0.91
C GLY A 47 13.00 1.27 -0.80
N ILE A 48 12.58 0.77 -1.96
CA ILE A 48 11.69 -0.39 -2.08
C ILE A 48 12.36 -1.36 -3.03
N ILE A 49 12.40 -2.65 -2.65
CA ILE A 49 12.77 -3.75 -3.52
C ILE A 49 11.56 -4.63 -3.79
N THR A 50 11.38 -5.06 -5.04
CA THR A 50 10.24 -5.86 -5.48
C THR A 50 10.69 -7.22 -6.02
N ASP A 51 9.76 -8.16 -6.13
CA ASP A 51 9.97 -9.45 -6.80
C ASP A 51 10.48 -9.30 -8.24
N ARG A 52 10.04 -8.25 -8.95
CA ARG A 52 10.53 -7.92 -10.31
C ARG A 52 12.02 -7.52 -10.29
N ASP A 53 12.48 -6.81 -9.28
CA ASP A 53 13.88 -6.45 -9.13
C ASP A 53 14.74 -7.71 -8.91
N LEU A 54 14.24 -8.68 -8.15
CA LEU A 54 14.92 -9.97 -7.95
C LEU A 54 15.04 -10.75 -9.27
N VAL A 55 13.98 -10.79 -10.07
CA VAL A 55 14.00 -11.45 -11.40
C VAL A 55 15.00 -10.75 -12.33
N TRP A 56 15.04 -9.42 -12.31
CA TRP A 56 15.99 -8.65 -13.11
C TRP A 56 17.44 -8.97 -12.73
N MET A 57 17.75 -9.09 -11.45
CA MET A 57 19.09 -9.46 -10.98
C MET A 57 19.54 -10.82 -11.47
N ILE A 58 18.64 -11.81 -11.42
CA ILE A 58 18.93 -13.15 -11.94
C ILE A 58 19.25 -13.07 -13.43
N ALA A 59 18.51 -12.26 -14.19
CA ALA A 59 18.71 -12.06 -15.62
C ALA A 59 20.07 -11.40 -15.94
N GLU A 60 20.55 -10.49 -15.08
CA GLU A 60 21.86 -9.84 -15.18
C GLU A 60 23.01 -10.71 -14.67
N GLY A 61 22.73 -11.91 -14.16
CA GLY A 61 23.75 -12.85 -13.68
C GLY A 61 24.40 -12.48 -12.34
N LEU A 62 23.72 -11.63 -11.54
CA LEU A 62 24.19 -11.29 -10.19
C LEU A 62 23.96 -12.47 -9.24
N ASP A 63 24.95 -12.75 -8.40
CA ASP A 63 24.80 -13.77 -7.35
C ASP A 63 23.96 -13.23 -6.19
N PRO A 64 22.76 -13.78 -5.93
CA PRO A 64 21.87 -13.29 -4.88
C PRO A 64 22.42 -13.51 -3.46
N HIS A 65 23.41 -14.37 -3.28
CA HIS A 65 24.01 -14.64 -1.97
C HIS A 65 25.10 -13.63 -1.59
N THR A 66 25.64 -12.91 -2.55
CA THR A 66 26.69 -11.90 -2.33
C THR A 66 26.25 -10.49 -2.64
N ALA A 67 25.29 -10.31 -3.56
CA ALA A 67 24.71 -9.02 -3.85
C ALA A 67 23.81 -8.55 -2.70
N THR A 68 23.94 -7.30 -2.32
CA THR A 68 23.16 -6.67 -1.24
C THR A 68 22.04 -5.78 -1.79
N VAL A 69 21.00 -5.58 -1.02
CA VAL A 69 19.80 -4.85 -1.48
C VAL A 69 20.03 -3.34 -1.60
N ASP A 70 21.07 -2.78 -0.98
CA ASP A 70 21.48 -1.37 -1.15
C ASP A 70 21.81 -1.01 -2.59
N GLN A 71 22.25 -1.97 -3.39
CA GLN A 71 22.52 -1.79 -4.83
C GLN A 71 21.27 -1.39 -5.63
N PHE A 72 20.08 -1.58 -5.04
CA PHE A 72 18.78 -1.22 -5.63
C PHE A 72 18.26 0.14 -5.17
N VAL A 73 18.88 0.75 -4.19
CA VAL A 73 18.60 2.13 -3.79
C VAL A 73 19.15 3.08 -4.88
N ARG A 74 18.45 3.15 -6.03
CA ARG A 74 18.95 3.85 -7.24
C ARG A 74 18.70 5.33 -7.26
N SER A 75 17.78 5.85 -6.45
CA SER A 75 17.40 7.25 -6.50
C SER A 75 16.76 7.69 -5.18
N ARG A 76 16.51 8.98 -5.08
CA ARG A 76 15.78 9.54 -3.94
C ARG A 76 14.46 8.80 -3.77
N LEU A 77 14.29 8.14 -2.63
CA LEU A 77 13.04 7.48 -2.28
C LEU A 77 11.92 8.53 -2.23
N HIS A 78 10.83 8.25 -2.91
CA HIS A 78 9.59 9.00 -2.75
C HIS A 78 8.76 8.32 -1.68
N SER A 79 8.38 9.07 -0.66
CA SER A 79 7.49 8.66 0.43
C SER A 79 6.37 9.68 0.58
N VAL A 80 5.30 9.29 1.26
CA VAL A 80 4.17 10.16 1.59
C VAL A 80 4.01 10.27 3.09
N CYS A 81 3.68 11.46 3.59
CA CYS A 81 3.40 11.63 5.01
C CYS A 81 2.01 11.05 5.34
N VAL A 82 1.87 10.45 6.52
CA VAL A 82 0.59 9.88 7.00
C VAL A 82 -0.53 10.92 7.06
N THR A 83 -0.20 12.20 7.09
CA THR A 83 -1.14 13.33 7.10
C THR A 83 -1.61 13.76 5.71
N GLU A 84 -0.98 13.24 4.63
CA GLU A 84 -1.37 13.57 3.27
C GLU A 84 -2.70 12.91 2.88
N SER A 85 -3.35 13.50 1.88
CA SER A 85 -4.60 12.95 1.36
C SER A 85 -4.35 11.81 0.36
N LEU A 86 -5.37 10.97 0.15
CA LEU A 86 -5.32 9.92 -0.86
C LEU A 86 -5.10 10.47 -2.28
N SER A 87 -5.58 11.69 -2.54
CA SER A 87 -5.34 12.40 -3.81
C SER A 87 -3.87 12.74 -4.00
N ASP A 88 -3.18 13.16 -2.93
CA ASP A 88 -1.74 13.46 -2.98
C ASP A 88 -0.94 12.20 -3.25
N VAL A 89 -1.30 11.08 -2.61
CA VAL A 89 -0.67 9.78 -2.84
C VAL A 89 -0.80 9.33 -4.30
N THR A 90 -2.02 9.38 -4.85
CA THR A 90 -2.24 8.97 -6.25
C THR A 90 -1.55 9.89 -7.25
N LYS A 91 -1.46 11.17 -6.94
CA LYS A 91 -0.68 12.16 -7.71
C LYS A 91 0.81 11.82 -7.67
N ALA A 92 1.37 11.56 -6.49
CA ALA A 92 2.77 11.17 -6.33
C ALA A 92 3.08 9.87 -7.08
N MET A 93 2.22 8.85 -6.98
CA MET A 93 2.37 7.60 -7.74
C MET A 93 2.43 7.83 -9.24
N ARG A 94 1.55 8.69 -9.77
CA ARG A 94 1.50 9.05 -11.20
C ARG A 94 2.74 9.83 -11.64
N GLU A 95 3.16 10.83 -10.85
CA GLU A 95 4.31 11.68 -11.18
C GLU A 95 5.63 10.92 -11.19
N HIS A 96 5.79 9.96 -10.29
CA HIS A 96 7.00 9.15 -10.17
C HIS A 96 6.94 7.81 -10.91
N GLY A 97 5.80 7.46 -11.52
CA GLY A 97 5.63 6.21 -12.25
C GLY A 97 5.71 4.97 -11.35
N VAL A 98 5.34 5.09 -10.07
CA VAL A 98 5.40 4.02 -9.07
C VAL A 98 4.00 3.60 -8.62
N ARG A 99 3.87 2.35 -8.18
CA ARG A 99 2.60 1.80 -7.66
C ARG A 99 2.63 1.55 -6.15
N ARG A 100 3.74 1.85 -5.49
CA ARG A 100 3.91 1.71 -4.04
C ARG A 100 4.72 2.87 -3.51
N LEU A 101 4.34 3.37 -2.33
CA LEU A 101 5.05 4.44 -1.63
C LEU A 101 5.12 4.09 -0.14
N PRO A 102 6.27 4.23 0.52
CA PRO A 102 6.33 4.19 1.98
C PRO A 102 5.50 5.32 2.57
N ILE A 103 4.83 5.03 3.68
CA ILE A 103 4.15 6.02 4.51
C ILE A 103 5.07 6.33 5.69
N VAL A 104 5.33 7.61 5.88
CA VAL A 104 6.19 8.09 6.97
C VAL A 104 5.43 9.05 7.89
N ASP A 105 5.94 9.21 9.11
CA ASP A 105 5.50 10.29 9.99
C ASP A 105 6.18 11.63 9.61
N PRO A 106 5.82 12.75 10.26
CA PRO A 106 6.44 14.06 9.99
C PRO A 106 7.96 14.09 10.27
N GLU A 107 8.48 13.17 11.08
CA GLU A 107 9.90 13.02 11.38
C GLU A 107 10.63 12.11 10.35
N GLY A 108 9.92 11.57 9.37
CA GLY A 108 10.45 10.70 8.32
C GLY A 108 10.58 9.23 8.71
N ARG A 109 10.01 8.80 9.83
CA ARG A 109 10.04 7.41 10.30
C ARG A 109 8.98 6.58 9.56
N LEU A 110 9.36 5.37 9.18
CA LEU A 110 8.50 4.44 8.46
C LEU A 110 7.31 3.99 9.33
N LEU A 111 6.11 4.19 8.82
CA LEU A 111 4.86 3.75 9.44
C LEU A 111 4.17 2.62 8.68
N GLY A 112 4.38 2.56 7.36
CA GLY A 112 3.69 1.60 6.51
C GLY A 112 4.10 1.71 5.05
N ILE A 113 3.35 1.02 4.22
CA ILE A 113 3.46 1.11 2.76
C ILE A 113 2.05 1.19 2.19
N VAL A 114 1.84 2.01 1.16
CA VAL A 114 0.61 2.07 0.40
C VAL A 114 0.85 1.56 -1.01
N ALA A 115 0.02 0.62 -1.46
CA ALA A 115 0.00 0.17 -2.85
C ALA A 115 -1.23 0.73 -3.59
N LEU A 116 -1.11 0.88 -4.90
CA LEU A 116 -2.24 1.32 -5.74
C LEU A 116 -3.44 0.36 -5.63
N ASP A 117 -3.15 -0.94 -5.48
CA ASP A 117 -4.18 -1.97 -5.32
C ASP A 117 -4.97 -1.80 -4.00
N ASP A 118 -4.29 -1.40 -2.91
CA ASP A 118 -4.94 -1.11 -1.63
C ASP A 118 -5.89 0.09 -1.74
N ILE A 119 -5.48 1.10 -2.49
CA ILE A 119 -6.32 2.27 -2.79
C ILE A 119 -7.57 1.87 -3.57
N LEU A 120 -7.43 1.02 -4.59
CA LEU A 120 -8.56 0.53 -5.38
C LEU A 120 -9.54 -0.29 -4.54
N LEU A 121 -9.04 -1.16 -3.67
CA LEU A 121 -9.87 -1.95 -2.76
C LEU A 121 -10.64 -1.06 -1.78
N LEU A 122 -9.97 -0.04 -1.23
CA LEU A 122 -10.58 0.89 -0.30
C LEU A 122 -11.68 1.72 -0.96
N LEU A 123 -11.43 2.26 -2.16
CA LEU A 123 -12.42 3.00 -2.95
C LEU A 123 -13.60 2.10 -3.36
N GLY A 124 -13.34 0.85 -3.72
CA GLY A 124 -14.36 -0.12 -4.07
C GLY A 124 -15.30 -0.41 -2.88
N LYS A 125 -14.75 -0.52 -1.68
CA LYS A 125 -15.55 -0.70 -0.45
C LYS A 125 -16.43 0.50 -0.17
N GLU A 126 -15.90 1.72 -0.23
CA GLU A 126 -16.70 2.92 0.00
C GLU A 126 -17.80 3.10 -1.04
N LEU A 127 -17.53 2.79 -2.31
CA LEU A 127 -18.56 2.81 -3.34
C LEU A 127 -19.67 1.78 -3.07
N ALA A 128 -19.32 0.59 -2.58
CA ALA A 128 -20.28 -0.42 -2.19
C ALA A 128 -21.16 0.04 -1.00
N ASP A 129 -20.54 0.70 -0.01
CA ASP A 129 -21.28 1.24 1.16
C ASP A 129 -22.26 2.35 0.73
N VAL A 130 -21.88 3.23 -0.20
CA VAL A 130 -22.77 4.25 -0.78
C VAL A 130 -23.95 3.58 -1.53
N ALA A 131 -23.68 2.56 -2.35
CA ALA A 131 -24.72 1.84 -3.07
C ALA A 131 -25.69 1.11 -2.12
N ALA A 132 -25.17 0.56 -1.03
CA ALA A 132 -26.00 -0.08 0.01
C ALA A 132 -26.92 0.93 0.71
N ALA A 133 -26.44 2.14 0.99
CA ALA A 133 -27.23 3.22 1.59
C ALA A 133 -28.41 3.60 0.69
N ILE A 134 -28.18 3.81 -0.61
CA ILE A 134 -29.23 4.11 -1.61
C ILE A 134 -30.27 2.98 -1.66
N THR A 135 -29.81 1.72 -1.69
CA THR A 135 -30.71 0.55 -1.72
C THR A 135 -31.55 0.44 -0.45
N GLY A 136 -30.99 0.81 0.70
CA GLY A 136 -31.69 0.83 1.99
C GLY A 136 -32.83 1.89 2.00
N GLU A 137 -32.57 3.06 1.48
CA GLU A 137 -33.54 4.16 1.37
C GLU A 137 -34.73 3.76 0.49
N LEU A 138 -34.48 3.21 -0.70
CA LEU A 138 -35.52 2.72 -1.61
C LEU A 138 -36.43 1.66 -0.97
N LYS A 139 -35.86 0.73 -0.20
CA LYS A 139 -36.64 -0.29 0.53
C LYS A 139 -37.53 0.33 1.61
N GLN A 140 -37.07 1.37 2.28
CA GLN A 140 -37.81 2.06 3.31
C GLN A 140 -38.97 2.88 2.72
N GLU A 141 -38.77 3.55 1.61
CA GLU A 141 -39.82 4.27 0.88
C GLU A 141 -40.90 3.33 0.38
N HIS A 142 -40.54 2.17 -0.18
CA HIS A 142 -41.51 1.15 -0.59
C HIS A 142 -42.36 0.61 0.59
N ARG A 143 -41.74 0.41 1.76
CA ARG A 143 -42.47 -0.02 2.97
C ARG A 143 -43.46 1.04 3.47
N LEU A 144 -43.06 2.30 3.49
CA LEU A 144 -43.90 3.42 3.89
C LEU A 144 -45.06 3.66 2.91
N GLY A 145 -44.79 3.51 1.61
CA GLY A 145 -45.81 3.59 0.56
C GLY A 145 -46.87 2.50 0.69
N ALA A 146 -46.45 1.26 0.91
CA ALA A 146 -47.35 0.13 1.12
C ALA A 146 -48.22 0.31 2.39
N ALA A 147 -47.63 0.74 3.50
CA ALA A 147 -48.38 0.99 4.76
C ALA A 147 -49.42 2.11 4.63
N ARG A 148 -49.13 3.17 3.84
CA ARG A 148 -50.12 4.25 3.56
C ARG A 148 -51.26 3.79 2.67
N ALA A 149 -51.04 2.86 1.75
CA ALA A 149 -52.05 2.30 0.88
C ALA A 149 -53.04 1.38 1.65
N GLU A 150 -52.58 0.71 2.71
CA GLU A 150 -53.44 -0.15 3.57
C GLU A 150 -54.28 0.64 4.56
N THR A 151 -53.83 1.80 5.04
CA THR A 151 -54.57 2.66 6.00
C THR A 151 -55.55 3.64 5.37
N GLY A 152 -55.58 3.75 4.04
CA GLY A 152 -56.45 4.64 3.27
C GLY A 152 -57.73 3.97 2.73
N LYS A 153 -58.06 2.77 3.20
CA LYS A 153 -59.36 2.12 3.01
C LYS A 153 -60.12 2.16 4.36
#